data_bde068c9967d844c507284d630e16794
#
_entry.id   bde068c9967d844c507284d630e16794
#
_cell.length_a   1.000
_cell.length_b   1.000
_cell.length_c   1.000
_cell.angle_alpha   90.00
_cell.angle_beta   90.00
_cell.angle_gamma   90.00
#
_symmetry.space_group_name_H-M   'P 1'
#
loop_
_entity.id
_entity.type
_entity.pdbx_description
1 polymer ?
#
loop_
_entity_poly.entity_id
_entity_poly.type
_entity_poly.pdbx_seq_one_letter_code
_entity_poly.pdbx_strand_id
1 'polypeptide(L)'
;MRLGIVYHMPFWRGPDGTLREPEGSFARYVDSLAPYFDEISLCVPVLDSPAGEGSAIRSTNVSLAPMPFFDGPLQFYRRLARVLPRLVRWERRIDLLHCRVPSPAAAFAFAIGRLLNRPAFNLVVGDLRALLPSMPYRGIKRALWRAYTEFEERNIQWMADHALTFANGAALTAKHTRGGRSVVETITTTISERDVATRDDTCGHRPLRVMSVSRIDPRKGLRMLPQAVRILTDAGHDVTLDIVGPVVGSPGREEQGAIVAEAQRLGIADRIRLPGAVPLDRLLPMYAEYDLFVLPTLPGEGVPRVLLESMSAGLPIVTTRVSGIPSLVTHESNGLLVDRASPEAIADAIARIIRDGDLRRTLIANGYATARTYTLEAQAARMAATVSTQLHVALRQPAPLPVG
;
A
#
# COMPACT_ATOMS: atom_id res chain seq x y z
N MET A 1 -25.23 6.68 -10.11
CA MET A 1 -25.10 6.34 -8.67
C MET A 1 -23.97 7.15 -8.06
N ARG A 2 -24.18 7.74 -6.87
CA ARG A 2 -23.20 8.53 -6.11
C ARG A 2 -22.54 7.64 -5.05
N LEU A 3 -21.21 7.44 -5.17
CA LEU A 3 -20.41 6.70 -4.20
C LEU A 3 -19.90 7.65 -3.12
N GLY A 4 -20.15 7.34 -1.85
CA GLY A 4 -19.49 7.99 -0.73
C GLY A 4 -18.31 7.18 -0.24
N ILE A 5 -17.13 7.75 -0.14
CA ILE A 5 -15.95 7.08 0.43
C ILE A 5 -15.55 7.77 1.73
N VAL A 6 -15.46 7.01 2.81
CA VAL A 6 -14.93 7.48 4.11
C VAL A 6 -13.57 6.88 4.38
N TYR A 7 -12.60 7.76 4.69
CA TYR A 7 -11.23 7.36 5.05
C TYR A 7 -10.55 8.41 5.93
N HIS A 8 -9.43 8.05 6.55
CA HIS A 8 -8.70 8.96 7.45
C HIS A 8 -7.52 9.69 6.78
N MET A 9 -7.26 9.43 5.49
CA MET A 9 -6.20 10.12 4.73
C MET A 9 -6.53 11.62 4.62
N PRO A 10 -5.63 12.52 5.04
CA PRO A 10 -5.88 13.95 4.94
C PRO A 10 -5.76 14.44 3.49
N PHE A 11 -6.59 15.41 3.13
CA PHE A 11 -6.57 16.10 1.84
C PHE A 11 -6.40 17.60 2.02
N TRP A 12 -5.91 18.26 0.98
CA TRP A 12 -5.91 19.72 0.86
C TRP A 12 -6.22 20.12 -0.58
N ARG A 13 -6.49 21.42 -0.78
CA ARG A 13 -6.58 21.99 -2.13
C ARG A 13 -5.23 22.56 -2.54
N GLY A 14 -4.76 22.14 -3.71
CA GLY A 14 -3.61 22.75 -4.35
C GLY A 14 -3.88 24.18 -4.84
N PRO A 15 -2.84 24.93 -5.23
CA PRO A 15 -3.00 26.27 -5.80
C PRO A 15 -3.87 26.32 -7.06
N ASP A 16 -3.92 25.22 -7.79
CA ASP A 16 -4.71 24.97 -9.00
C ASP A 16 -6.16 24.52 -8.69
N GLY A 17 -6.55 24.50 -7.40
CA GLY A 17 -7.86 24.05 -6.94
C GLY A 17 -8.03 22.52 -6.89
N THR A 18 -7.05 21.72 -7.35
CA THR A 18 -7.09 20.27 -7.35
C THR A 18 -7.08 19.71 -5.91
N LEU A 19 -7.75 18.57 -5.72
CA LEU A 19 -7.70 17.83 -4.48
C LEU A 19 -6.42 16.98 -4.45
N ARG A 20 -5.62 17.14 -3.39
CA ARG A 20 -4.32 16.47 -3.23
C ARG A 20 -4.24 15.71 -1.91
N GLU A 21 -3.47 14.62 -1.91
CA GLU A 21 -3.15 13.83 -0.71
C GLU A 21 -1.65 13.48 -0.66
N PRO A 22 -1.10 13.11 0.53
CA PRO A 22 0.36 13.03 0.71
C PRO A 22 1.06 11.92 -0.07
N GLU A 23 0.42 10.74 -0.19
CA GLU A 23 1.09 9.51 -0.63
C GLU A 23 0.85 9.15 -2.10
N GLY A 24 -0.22 9.66 -2.72
CA GLY A 24 -0.61 9.38 -4.10
C GLY A 24 -1.38 8.08 -4.31
N SER A 25 -1.32 7.16 -3.38
CA SER A 25 -1.92 5.85 -3.52
C SER A 25 -3.44 5.85 -3.42
N PHE A 26 -4.00 6.71 -2.57
CA PHE A 26 -5.44 6.81 -2.40
C PHE A 26 -6.07 7.65 -3.50
N ALA A 27 -5.41 8.70 -3.97
CA ALA A 27 -5.85 9.48 -5.12
C ALA A 27 -6.00 8.60 -6.37
N ARG A 28 -4.98 7.79 -6.69
CA ARG A 28 -5.01 6.85 -7.82
C ARG A 28 -6.11 5.79 -7.68
N TYR A 29 -6.34 5.29 -6.47
CA TYR A 29 -7.45 4.37 -6.19
C TYR A 29 -8.80 5.02 -6.43
N VAL A 30 -9.01 6.26 -6.00
CA VAL A 30 -10.26 7.01 -6.26
C VAL A 30 -10.45 7.23 -7.75
N ASP A 31 -9.40 7.64 -8.46
CA ASP A 31 -9.43 7.83 -9.91
C ASP A 31 -9.81 6.54 -10.66
N SER A 32 -9.35 5.38 -10.20
CA SER A 32 -9.67 4.09 -10.82
C SER A 32 -11.15 3.69 -10.65
N LEU A 33 -11.79 4.12 -9.57
CA LEU A 33 -13.22 3.88 -9.32
C LEU A 33 -14.11 4.90 -10.02
N ALA A 34 -13.62 6.10 -10.30
CA ALA A 34 -14.43 7.21 -10.82
C ALA A 34 -15.23 6.89 -12.10
N PRO A 35 -14.74 6.08 -13.04
CA PRO A 35 -15.49 5.73 -14.25
C PRO A 35 -16.78 4.93 -13.99
N TYR A 36 -16.88 4.25 -12.85
CA TYR A 36 -18.03 3.41 -12.51
C TYR A 36 -19.18 4.16 -11.83
N PHE A 37 -18.98 5.43 -11.47
CA PHE A 37 -19.93 6.23 -10.69
C PHE A 37 -20.24 7.57 -11.36
N ASP A 38 -21.43 8.11 -11.11
CA ASP A 38 -21.80 9.46 -11.57
C ASP A 38 -20.99 10.51 -10.81
N GLU A 39 -20.83 10.28 -9.51
CA GLU A 39 -20.07 11.12 -8.60
C GLU A 39 -19.44 10.27 -7.51
N ILE A 40 -18.22 10.64 -7.09
CA ILE A 40 -17.59 10.15 -5.88
C ILE A 40 -17.50 11.30 -4.88
N SER A 41 -18.09 11.11 -3.69
CA SER A 41 -18.01 12.08 -2.60
C SER A 41 -17.07 11.59 -1.50
N LEU A 42 -15.94 12.27 -1.31
CA LEU A 42 -14.91 11.90 -0.33
C LEU A 42 -15.18 12.54 1.03
N CYS A 43 -15.49 11.74 2.04
CA CYS A 43 -15.59 12.19 3.43
C CYS A 43 -14.27 11.91 4.16
N VAL A 44 -13.36 12.90 4.13
CA VAL A 44 -11.97 12.77 4.58
C VAL A 44 -11.56 14.00 5.42
N PRO A 45 -10.55 13.87 6.30
CA PRO A 45 -9.96 15.02 6.97
C PRO A 45 -9.38 16.02 5.98
N VAL A 46 -9.54 17.31 6.25
CA VAL A 46 -9.00 18.37 5.37
C VAL A 46 -8.02 19.21 6.15
N LEU A 47 -6.87 19.46 5.53
CA LEU A 47 -5.84 20.38 5.99
C LEU A 47 -6.12 21.78 5.46
N ASP A 48 -5.94 22.79 6.31
CA ASP A 48 -6.07 24.21 5.92
C ASP A 48 -4.87 24.71 5.12
N SER A 49 -3.74 23.98 5.17
CA SER A 49 -2.51 24.30 4.47
C SER A 49 -1.93 23.08 3.75
N PRO A 50 -1.25 23.25 2.61
CA PRO A 50 -0.61 22.15 1.91
C PRO A 50 0.41 21.42 2.79
N ALA A 51 0.39 20.08 2.75
CA ALA A 51 1.39 19.22 3.38
C ALA A 51 2.41 18.73 2.34
N GLY A 52 3.05 19.65 1.61
CA GLY A 52 3.98 19.34 0.52
C GLY A 52 3.32 19.37 -0.87
N GLU A 53 4.00 18.80 -1.87
CA GLU A 53 3.48 18.74 -3.25
C GLU A 53 2.23 17.86 -3.38
N GLY A 54 2.24 16.69 -2.73
CA GLY A 54 1.17 15.69 -2.77
C GLY A 54 0.78 15.23 -4.17
N SER A 55 -0.08 14.23 -4.24
CA SER A 55 -0.63 13.71 -5.51
C SER A 55 -2.06 14.17 -5.71
N ALA A 56 -2.39 14.63 -6.91
CA ALA A 56 -3.70 15.15 -7.26
C ALA A 56 -4.66 14.03 -7.68
N ILE A 57 -5.94 14.18 -7.31
CA ILE A 57 -7.04 13.46 -7.98
C ILE A 57 -7.22 14.06 -9.37
N ARG A 58 -7.29 13.22 -10.39
CA ARG A 58 -7.43 13.61 -11.80
C ARG A 58 -8.86 13.59 -12.31
N SER A 59 -9.70 12.78 -11.68
CA SER A 59 -11.11 12.61 -12.06
C SER A 59 -11.94 13.85 -11.72
N THR A 60 -12.75 14.30 -12.67
CA THR A 60 -13.57 15.52 -12.53
C THR A 60 -14.87 15.31 -11.78
N ASN A 61 -15.33 14.05 -11.64
CA ASN A 61 -16.55 13.68 -10.92
C ASN A 61 -16.30 13.35 -9.43
N VAL A 62 -15.22 13.89 -8.84
CA VAL A 62 -14.89 13.68 -7.42
C VAL A 62 -15.13 14.98 -6.66
N SER A 63 -15.96 14.89 -5.63
CA SER A 63 -16.30 15.99 -4.71
C SER A 63 -15.78 15.73 -3.29
N LEU A 64 -15.60 16.80 -2.52
CA LEU A 64 -15.08 16.75 -1.15
C LEU A 64 -16.18 17.07 -0.14
N ALA A 65 -16.40 16.17 0.82
CA ALA A 65 -17.18 16.38 2.03
C ALA A 65 -16.21 16.50 3.22
N PRO A 66 -15.79 17.71 3.62
CA PRO A 66 -14.70 17.88 4.54
C PRO A 66 -15.05 17.45 5.96
N MET A 67 -14.20 16.61 6.55
CA MET A 67 -14.14 16.38 8.00
C MET A 67 -13.09 17.31 8.64
N PRO A 68 -13.29 17.69 9.94
CA PRO A 68 -12.22 18.35 10.67
C PRO A 68 -10.95 17.51 10.67
N PHE A 69 -9.81 18.13 10.42
CA PHE A 69 -8.52 17.42 10.49
C PHE A 69 -8.31 16.81 11.88
N PHE A 70 -7.78 15.61 11.93
CA PHE A 70 -7.34 14.93 13.15
C PHE A 70 -6.05 14.13 12.88
N ASP A 71 -5.14 14.23 13.82
CA ASP A 71 -3.94 13.40 13.86
C ASP A 71 -4.13 12.30 14.90
N GLY A 72 -4.48 11.11 14.41
CA GLY A 72 -4.73 9.93 15.20
C GLY A 72 -6.09 9.86 15.94
N PRO A 73 -6.36 8.71 16.59
CA PRO A 73 -7.66 8.39 17.15
C PRO A 73 -8.12 9.35 18.24
N LEU A 74 -7.22 9.73 19.16
CA LEU A 74 -7.57 10.59 20.29
C LEU A 74 -8.15 11.93 19.83
N GLN A 75 -7.55 12.53 18.81
CA GLN A 75 -8.06 13.79 18.25
C GLN A 75 -9.38 13.59 17.53
N PHE A 76 -9.57 12.46 16.85
CA PHE A 76 -10.84 12.11 16.22
C PHE A 76 -11.97 12.06 17.27
N TYR A 77 -11.81 11.29 18.34
CA TYR A 77 -12.84 11.15 19.37
C TYR A 77 -13.15 12.48 20.10
N ARG A 78 -12.14 13.33 20.33
CA ARG A 78 -12.36 14.69 20.86
C ARG A 78 -13.20 15.57 19.93
N ARG A 79 -13.20 15.30 18.64
CA ARG A 79 -13.96 16.06 17.61
C ARG A 79 -15.25 15.38 17.18
N LEU A 80 -15.61 14.27 17.81
CA LEU A 80 -16.74 13.42 17.39
C LEU A 80 -18.05 14.20 17.30
N ALA A 81 -18.34 15.09 18.26
CA ALA A 81 -19.52 15.95 18.25
C ALA A 81 -19.61 16.86 17.00
N ARG A 82 -18.47 17.20 16.38
CA ARG A 82 -18.42 17.98 15.13
C ARG A 82 -18.45 17.09 13.90
N VAL A 83 -17.96 15.85 14.00
CA VAL A 83 -17.88 14.89 12.91
C VAL A 83 -19.24 14.25 12.63
N LEU A 84 -19.95 13.77 13.66
CA LEU A 84 -21.21 13.04 13.50
C LEU A 84 -22.28 13.79 12.69
N PRO A 85 -22.59 15.07 12.94
CA PRO A 85 -23.59 15.79 12.14
C PRO A 85 -23.17 15.94 10.67
N ARG A 86 -21.84 16.01 10.39
CA ARG A 86 -21.32 16.06 9.02
C ARG A 86 -21.50 14.73 8.32
N LEU A 87 -21.19 13.60 9.00
CA LEU A 87 -21.41 12.25 8.46
C LEU A 87 -22.87 12.03 8.13
N VAL A 88 -23.81 12.34 9.05
CA VAL A 88 -25.25 12.19 8.80
C VAL A 88 -25.72 13.01 7.60
N ARG A 89 -25.28 14.27 7.50
CA ARG A 89 -25.64 15.15 6.38
C ARG A 89 -25.06 14.65 5.05
N TRP A 90 -23.84 14.15 5.08
CA TRP A 90 -23.15 13.62 3.91
C TRP A 90 -23.79 12.31 3.42
N GLU A 91 -24.10 11.38 4.32
CA GLU A 91 -24.69 10.09 3.95
C GLU A 91 -26.10 10.19 3.37
N ARG A 92 -26.84 11.25 3.69
CA ARG A 92 -28.13 11.52 3.05
C ARG A 92 -27.99 11.87 1.55
N ARG A 93 -26.79 12.20 1.08
CA ARG A 93 -26.51 12.66 -0.29
C ARG A 93 -25.84 11.60 -1.16
N ILE A 94 -25.45 10.48 -0.60
CA ILE A 94 -24.84 9.37 -1.34
C ILE A 94 -25.83 8.22 -1.51
N ASP A 95 -25.58 7.36 -2.47
CA ASP A 95 -26.44 6.22 -2.79
C ASP A 95 -25.80 4.90 -2.32
N LEU A 96 -24.47 4.83 -2.29
CA LEU A 96 -23.65 3.68 -1.88
C LEU A 96 -22.51 4.15 -0.99
N LEU A 97 -22.29 3.46 0.13
CA LEU A 97 -21.20 3.77 1.08
C LEU A 97 -20.02 2.82 0.87
N HIS A 98 -18.82 3.39 0.78
CA HIS A 98 -17.56 2.67 0.80
C HIS A 98 -16.73 3.06 2.02
N CYS A 99 -16.48 2.09 2.92
CA CYS A 99 -15.65 2.26 4.09
C CYS A 99 -14.26 1.65 3.85
N ARG A 100 -13.21 2.49 3.85
CA ARG A 100 -11.84 2.02 3.81
C ARG A 100 -11.28 1.95 5.23
N VAL A 101 -10.89 0.77 5.66
CA VAL A 101 -10.49 0.49 7.05
C VAL A 101 -9.07 -0.11 7.12
N PRO A 102 -8.35 0.10 8.24
CA PRO A 102 -8.80 0.76 9.48
C PRO A 102 -8.95 2.29 9.34
N SER A 103 -10.00 2.83 9.94
CA SER A 103 -10.25 4.28 10.00
C SER A 103 -11.24 4.58 11.13
N PRO A 104 -10.93 5.48 12.07
CA PRO A 104 -11.81 5.73 13.23
C PRO A 104 -13.19 6.30 12.83
N ALA A 105 -13.32 6.93 11.66
CA ALA A 105 -14.59 7.44 11.15
C ALA A 105 -15.45 6.36 10.50
N ALA A 106 -14.87 5.26 10.04
CA ALA A 106 -15.55 4.27 9.20
C ALA A 106 -16.69 3.55 9.94
N ALA A 107 -16.47 3.13 11.19
CA ALA A 107 -17.50 2.46 11.98
C ALA A 107 -18.72 3.35 12.24
N PHE A 108 -18.51 4.66 12.48
CA PHE A 108 -19.59 5.63 12.64
C PHE A 108 -20.35 5.86 11.34
N ALA A 109 -19.64 6.05 10.23
CA ALA A 109 -20.26 6.17 8.92
C ALA A 109 -21.07 4.89 8.61
N PHE A 110 -20.49 3.71 8.81
CA PHE A 110 -21.18 2.45 8.59
C PHE A 110 -22.45 2.30 9.44
N ALA A 111 -22.41 2.67 10.72
CA ALA A 111 -23.57 2.64 11.61
C ALA A 111 -24.69 3.60 11.13
N ILE A 112 -24.33 4.82 10.73
CA ILE A 112 -25.27 5.81 10.17
C ILE A 112 -25.85 5.30 8.86
N GLY A 113 -25.01 4.77 7.96
CA GLY A 113 -25.42 4.19 6.67
C GLY A 113 -26.46 3.08 6.85
N ARG A 114 -26.26 2.20 7.84
CA ARG A 114 -27.24 1.16 8.18
C ARG A 114 -28.58 1.74 8.67
N LEU A 115 -28.54 2.78 9.53
CA LEU A 115 -29.76 3.47 9.97
C LEU A 115 -30.50 4.17 8.82
N LEU A 116 -29.76 4.61 7.80
CA LEU A 116 -30.32 5.23 6.60
C LEU A 116 -30.64 4.23 5.48
N ASN A 117 -30.50 2.92 5.74
CA ASN A 117 -30.65 1.84 4.76
C ASN A 117 -29.77 2.01 3.51
N ARG A 118 -28.55 2.51 3.68
CA ARG A 118 -27.59 2.64 2.59
C ARG A 118 -26.87 1.32 2.34
N PRO A 119 -26.84 0.80 1.11
CA PRO A 119 -25.96 -0.30 0.77
C PRO A 119 -24.52 0.12 0.99
N ALA A 120 -23.70 -0.81 1.50
CA ALA A 120 -22.32 -0.51 1.86
C ALA A 120 -21.38 -1.66 1.50
N PHE A 121 -20.13 -1.31 1.20
CA PHE A 121 -19.04 -2.26 1.13
C PHE A 121 -17.78 -1.72 1.82
N ASN A 122 -16.95 -2.63 2.31
CA ASN A 122 -15.74 -2.31 3.06
C ASN A 122 -14.50 -2.76 2.29
N LEU A 123 -13.38 -2.07 2.51
CA LEU A 123 -12.05 -2.51 2.08
C LEU A 123 -11.09 -2.47 3.26
N VAL A 124 -10.66 -3.65 3.72
CA VAL A 124 -9.67 -3.83 4.78
C VAL A 124 -8.28 -3.81 4.18
N VAL A 125 -7.49 -2.76 4.47
CA VAL A 125 -6.16 -2.56 3.85
C VAL A 125 -4.99 -2.84 4.80
N GLY A 126 -5.24 -3.06 6.09
CA GLY A 126 -4.18 -3.28 7.07
C GLY A 126 -4.65 -3.98 8.33
N ASP A 127 -3.68 -4.52 9.10
CA ASP A 127 -3.88 -5.21 10.38
C ASP A 127 -3.33 -4.38 11.52
N LEU A 128 -4.22 -3.79 12.34
CA LEU A 128 -3.82 -2.98 13.49
C LEU A 128 -3.16 -3.83 14.59
N ARG A 129 -3.58 -5.10 14.75
CA ARG A 129 -2.98 -5.99 15.75
C ARG A 129 -1.53 -6.33 15.39
N ALA A 130 -1.27 -6.58 14.12
CA ALA A 130 0.08 -6.85 13.63
C ALA A 130 1.03 -5.65 13.81
N LEU A 131 0.49 -4.43 13.93
CA LEU A 131 1.27 -3.22 14.17
C LEU A 131 1.66 -3.03 15.65
N LEU A 132 0.92 -3.60 16.61
CA LEU A 132 1.13 -3.39 18.05
C LEU A 132 2.54 -3.71 18.57
N PRO A 133 3.20 -4.81 18.16
CA PRO A 133 4.55 -5.13 18.64
C PRO A 133 5.60 -4.09 18.29
N SER A 134 5.45 -3.43 17.13
CA SER A 134 6.41 -2.45 16.60
C SER A 134 6.14 -1.01 17.05
N MET A 135 5.07 -0.77 17.82
CA MET A 135 4.77 0.56 18.31
C MET A 135 5.72 0.97 19.46
N PRO A 136 6.25 2.22 19.46
CA PRO A 136 7.24 2.67 20.45
C PRO A 136 6.62 2.99 21.82
N TYR A 137 5.39 2.54 22.08
CA TYR A 137 4.68 2.86 23.33
C TYR A 137 4.97 1.86 24.42
N ARG A 138 5.14 2.37 25.66
CA ARG A 138 5.36 1.58 26.89
C ARG A 138 4.30 1.95 27.94
N GLY A 139 4.15 1.08 28.95
CA GLY A 139 3.25 1.32 30.10
C GLY A 139 1.81 1.61 29.69
N ILE A 140 1.19 2.61 30.29
CA ILE A 140 -0.22 2.99 30.10
C ILE A 140 -0.52 3.34 28.65
N LYS A 141 0.39 4.02 27.94
CA LYS A 141 0.19 4.33 26.51
C LYS A 141 0.05 3.06 25.67
N ARG A 142 0.85 2.04 25.92
CA ARG A 142 0.75 0.75 25.23
C ARG A 142 -0.58 0.04 25.53
N ALA A 143 -1.02 0.10 26.80
CA ALA A 143 -2.32 -0.48 27.19
C ALA A 143 -3.48 0.22 26.49
N LEU A 144 -3.49 1.55 26.42
CA LEU A 144 -4.50 2.34 25.71
C LEU A 144 -4.52 2.04 24.21
N TRP A 145 -3.34 1.95 23.57
CA TRP A 145 -3.26 1.58 22.18
C TRP A 145 -3.74 0.16 21.90
N ARG A 146 -3.44 -0.78 22.81
CA ARG A 146 -3.96 -2.15 22.71
C ARG A 146 -5.50 -2.16 22.82
N ALA A 147 -6.06 -1.45 23.78
CA ALA A 147 -7.51 -1.34 23.95
C ALA A 147 -8.18 -0.70 22.71
N TYR A 148 -7.59 0.38 22.18
CA TYR A 148 -8.04 0.99 20.93
C TYR A 148 -7.98 0.03 19.74
N THR A 149 -6.87 -0.69 19.58
CA THR A 149 -6.72 -1.68 18.51
C THR A 149 -7.78 -2.78 18.61
N GLU A 150 -8.03 -3.31 19.80
CA GLU A 150 -9.06 -4.32 20.00
C GLU A 150 -10.46 -3.78 19.72
N PHE A 151 -10.72 -2.53 20.04
CA PHE A 151 -11.98 -1.86 19.74
C PHE A 151 -12.15 -1.70 18.21
N GLU A 152 -11.16 -1.19 17.49
CA GLU A 152 -11.19 -1.06 16.02
C GLU A 152 -11.31 -2.42 15.31
N GLU A 153 -10.60 -3.44 15.77
CA GLU A 153 -10.71 -4.79 15.21
C GLU A 153 -12.11 -5.38 15.36
N ARG A 154 -12.77 -5.12 16.50
CA ARG A 154 -14.18 -5.51 16.70
C ARG A 154 -15.11 -4.75 15.76
N ASN A 155 -14.87 -3.46 15.55
CA ASN A 155 -15.64 -2.64 14.61
C ASN A 155 -15.46 -3.15 13.18
N ILE A 156 -14.22 -3.43 12.75
CA ILE A 156 -13.94 -3.97 11.42
C ILE A 156 -14.62 -5.32 11.24
N GLN A 157 -14.56 -6.20 12.24
CA GLN A 157 -15.25 -7.49 12.19
C GLN A 157 -16.77 -7.33 12.11
N TRP A 158 -17.35 -6.44 12.94
CA TRP A 158 -18.77 -6.11 12.88
C TRP A 158 -19.18 -5.60 11.49
N MET A 159 -18.38 -4.74 10.88
CA MET A 159 -18.63 -4.25 9.52
C MET A 159 -18.55 -5.38 8.49
N ALA A 160 -17.57 -6.28 8.62
CA ALA A 160 -17.41 -7.44 7.75
C ALA A 160 -18.58 -8.44 7.88
N ASP A 161 -19.11 -8.63 9.09
CA ASP A 161 -20.26 -9.50 9.34
C ASP A 161 -21.58 -8.95 8.77
N HIS A 162 -21.62 -7.65 8.40
CA HIS A 162 -22.86 -6.98 7.99
C HIS A 162 -22.85 -6.37 6.60
N ALA A 163 -21.74 -6.37 5.90
CA ALA A 163 -21.66 -5.86 4.52
C ALA A 163 -20.62 -6.61 3.69
N LEU A 164 -20.75 -6.48 2.36
CA LEU A 164 -19.72 -6.92 1.43
C LEU A 164 -18.36 -6.35 1.86
N THR A 165 -17.38 -7.22 2.04
CA THR A 165 -16.05 -6.80 2.49
C THR A 165 -14.97 -7.38 1.60
N PHE A 166 -14.09 -6.51 1.12
CA PHE A 166 -12.83 -6.86 0.47
C PHE A 166 -11.71 -6.79 1.49
N ALA A 167 -10.72 -7.68 1.40
CA ALA A 167 -9.54 -7.66 2.27
C ALA A 167 -8.24 -7.83 1.47
N ASN A 168 -7.22 -7.08 1.85
CA ASN A 168 -5.92 -7.06 1.15
C ASN A 168 -5.08 -8.29 1.47
N GLY A 169 -5.20 -9.32 0.65
CA GLY A 169 -4.46 -10.58 0.71
C GLY A 169 -5.11 -11.63 1.61
N ALA A 170 -4.68 -12.89 1.43
CA ALA A 170 -5.26 -14.07 2.04
C ALA A 170 -5.30 -14.03 3.58
N ALA A 171 -4.28 -13.46 4.22
CA ALA A 171 -4.20 -13.39 5.68
C ALA A 171 -5.34 -12.53 6.29
N LEU A 172 -5.61 -11.35 5.71
CA LEU A 172 -6.71 -10.49 6.15
C LEU A 172 -8.07 -11.09 5.78
N THR A 173 -8.16 -11.71 4.61
CA THR A 173 -9.36 -12.43 4.17
C THR A 173 -9.72 -13.54 5.16
N ALA A 174 -8.79 -14.42 5.49
CA ALA A 174 -8.99 -15.49 6.46
C ALA A 174 -9.33 -14.97 7.87
N LYS A 175 -8.67 -13.88 8.30
CA LYS A 175 -8.90 -13.24 9.59
C LYS A 175 -10.34 -12.75 9.76
N HIS A 176 -10.93 -12.17 8.72
CA HIS A 176 -12.26 -11.56 8.78
C HIS A 176 -13.38 -12.43 8.23
N THR A 177 -13.06 -13.57 7.60
CA THR A 177 -14.07 -14.57 7.17
C THR A 177 -14.54 -15.36 8.38
N ARG A 178 -15.79 -15.14 8.81
CA ARG A 178 -16.45 -15.83 9.93
C ARG A 178 -17.94 -16.05 9.65
N GLY A 179 -18.53 -17.05 10.29
CA GLY A 179 -20.00 -17.18 10.36
C GLY A 179 -20.73 -17.36 9.03
N GLY A 180 -20.07 -17.95 8.02
CA GLY A 180 -20.71 -18.23 6.72
C GLY A 180 -20.74 -17.04 5.75
N ARG A 181 -20.27 -15.86 6.10
CA ARG A 181 -20.02 -14.74 5.16
C ARG A 181 -18.61 -14.79 4.62
N SER A 182 -18.49 -14.81 3.30
CA SER A 182 -17.20 -14.74 2.62
C SER A 182 -16.73 -13.30 2.50
N VAL A 183 -15.51 -13.06 2.95
CA VAL A 183 -14.76 -11.85 2.62
C VAL A 183 -14.06 -12.10 1.28
N VAL A 184 -14.12 -11.13 0.38
CA VAL A 184 -13.52 -11.24 -0.95
C VAL A 184 -12.05 -10.82 -0.88
N GLU A 185 -11.16 -11.73 -1.25
CA GLU A 185 -9.75 -11.37 -1.34
C GLU A 185 -9.52 -10.37 -2.47
N THR A 186 -8.71 -9.35 -2.19
CA THR A 186 -8.18 -8.42 -3.19
C THR A 186 -6.72 -8.13 -2.87
N ILE A 187 -5.97 -7.72 -3.87
CA ILE A 187 -4.61 -7.20 -3.67
C ILE A 187 -4.65 -5.72 -4.05
N THR A 188 -4.37 -4.87 -3.06
CA THR A 188 -4.33 -3.42 -3.30
C THR A 188 -3.09 -3.05 -4.08
N THR A 189 -3.25 -2.17 -5.05
CA THR A 189 -2.21 -1.75 -5.99
C THR A 189 -2.12 -0.24 -6.11
N THR A 190 -1.04 0.24 -6.70
CA THR A 190 -0.80 1.64 -7.07
C THR A 190 -0.49 1.79 -8.54
N ILE A 191 -0.26 0.67 -9.24
CA ILE A 191 0.09 0.66 -10.65
C ILE A 191 -1.16 0.65 -11.54
N SER A 192 -1.10 1.35 -12.65
CA SER A 192 -2.08 1.34 -13.74
C SER A 192 -1.48 0.67 -14.97
N GLU A 193 -2.29 0.32 -15.94
CA GLU A 193 -1.81 -0.32 -17.18
C GLU A 193 -0.71 0.49 -17.88
N ARG A 194 -0.79 1.82 -17.83
CA ARG A 194 0.21 2.74 -18.39
C ARG A 194 1.56 2.74 -17.66
N ASP A 195 1.61 2.23 -16.41
CA ASP A 195 2.84 2.17 -15.62
C ASP A 195 3.64 0.88 -15.91
N VAL A 196 3.11 0.00 -16.77
CA VAL A 196 3.79 -1.24 -17.15
C VAL A 196 4.76 -0.95 -18.28
N ALA A 197 6.04 -0.76 -17.93
CA ALA A 197 7.12 -0.58 -18.89
C ALA A 197 7.76 -1.93 -19.24
N THR A 198 7.85 -2.25 -20.52
CA THR A 198 8.41 -3.54 -20.98
C THR A 198 9.91 -3.45 -21.21
N ARG A 199 10.67 -4.40 -20.68
CA ARG A 199 12.06 -4.69 -20.98
C ARG A 199 12.30 -6.19 -20.88
N ASP A 200 13.22 -6.70 -21.68
CA ASP A 200 13.44 -8.14 -21.78
C ASP A 200 14.40 -8.66 -20.71
N ASP A 201 15.35 -7.85 -20.30
CA ASP A 201 16.38 -8.22 -19.31
C ASP A 201 16.84 -7.02 -18.47
N THR A 202 17.58 -7.33 -17.40
CA THR A 202 18.20 -6.37 -16.47
C THR A 202 19.65 -6.76 -16.20
N CYS A 203 20.26 -6.20 -15.17
CA CYS A 203 21.67 -6.45 -14.79
C CYS A 203 22.70 -5.98 -15.84
N GLY A 204 22.32 -4.96 -16.61
CA GLY A 204 23.19 -4.32 -17.61
C GLY A 204 24.06 -3.21 -17.06
N HIS A 205 23.71 -2.61 -15.90
CA HIS A 205 24.48 -1.52 -15.32
C HIS A 205 25.79 -1.97 -14.69
N ARG A 206 26.75 -1.07 -14.64
CA ARG A 206 28.01 -1.21 -13.89
C ARG A 206 28.31 0.09 -13.15
N PRO A 207 28.24 0.15 -11.81
CA PRO A 207 27.79 -0.93 -10.90
C PRO A 207 26.34 -1.34 -11.12
N LEU A 208 26.02 -2.60 -10.75
CA LEU A 208 24.67 -3.13 -10.74
C LEU A 208 23.81 -2.39 -9.70
N ARG A 209 22.65 -1.93 -10.09
CA ARG A 209 21.80 -1.07 -9.26
C ARG A 209 20.67 -1.85 -8.60
N VAL A 210 20.73 -1.99 -7.29
CA VAL A 210 19.69 -2.62 -6.48
C VAL A 210 18.83 -1.56 -5.81
N MET A 211 17.53 -1.75 -5.78
CA MET A 211 16.56 -0.84 -5.14
C MET A 211 15.79 -1.55 -4.04
N SER A 212 15.57 -0.85 -2.95
CA SER A 212 14.60 -1.21 -1.90
C SER A 212 13.68 -0.03 -1.64
N VAL A 213 12.38 -0.24 -1.68
CA VAL A 213 11.39 0.83 -1.44
C VAL A 213 10.50 0.47 -0.26
N SER A 214 10.59 1.24 0.80
CA SER A 214 9.69 1.14 1.96
C SER A 214 9.89 2.31 2.89
N ARG A 215 8.97 2.52 3.83
CA ARG A 215 9.27 3.36 4.99
C ARG A 215 10.49 2.80 5.70
N ILE A 216 11.39 3.66 6.15
CA ILE A 216 12.51 3.25 7.00
C ILE A 216 11.95 2.95 8.40
N ASP A 217 11.85 1.66 8.68
CA ASP A 217 11.16 1.11 9.84
C ASP A 217 11.80 -0.27 10.15
N PRO A 218 12.07 -0.62 11.41
CA PRO A 218 12.69 -1.89 11.79
C PRO A 218 12.01 -3.15 11.23
N ARG A 219 10.68 -3.08 11.01
CA ARG A 219 9.89 -4.19 10.43
C ARG A 219 10.24 -4.50 8.98
N LYS A 220 10.92 -3.60 8.30
CA LYS A 220 11.29 -3.78 6.88
C LYS A 220 12.58 -4.56 6.70
N GLY A 221 13.29 -4.88 7.80
CA GLY A 221 14.51 -5.69 7.75
C GLY A 221 15.69 -5.03 7.02
N LEU A 222 15.63 -3.71 6.83
CA LEU A 222 16.60 -2.97 6.01
C LEU A 222 18.03 -3.02 6.53
N ARG A 223 18.22 -3.23 7.86
CA ARG A 223 19.54 -3.39 8.50
C ARG A 223 20.37 -4.56 7.95
N MET A 224 19.72 -5.53 7.29
CA MET A 224 20.41 -6.69 6.69
C MET A 224 21.06 -6.35 5.36
N LEU A 225 20.57 -5.32 4.68
CA LEU A 225 20.99 -4.98 3.33
C LEU A 225 22.46 -4.54 3.22
N PRO A 226 23.05 -3.74 4.14
CA PRO A 226 24.46 -3.41 4.06
C PRO A 226 25.37 -4.65 4.07
N GLN A 227 25.11 -5.60 4.96
CA GLN A 227 25.87 -6.84 5.00
C GLN A 227 25.68 -7.70 3.74
N ALA A 228 24.45 -7.75 3.18
CA ALA A 228 24.20 -8.45 1.93
C ALA A 228 24.98 -7.80 0.75
N VAL A 229 25.04 -6.48 0.67
CA VAL A 229 25.87 -5.76 -0.32
C VAL A 229 27.35 -6.05 -0.11
N ARG A 230 27.83 -6.11 1.13
CA ARG A 230 29.22 -6.48 1.42
C ARG A 230 29.54 -7.89 0.94
N ILE A 231 28.70 -8.89 1.23
CA ILE A 231 28.86 -10.27 0.78
C ILE A 231 28.94 -10.33 -0.75
N LEU A 232 28.05 -9.62 -1.44
CA LEU A 232 28.06 -9.54 -2.91
C LEU A 232 29.35 -8.92 -3.45
N THR A 233 29.83 -7.84 -2.82
CA THR A 233 31.07 -7.17 -3.21
C THR A 233 32.28 -8.06 -3.01
N ASP A 234 32.36 -8.79 -1.89
CA ASP A 234 33.44 -9.76 -1.59
C ASP A 234 33.42 -10.93 -2.57
N ALA A 235 32.25 -11.30 -3.09
CA ALA A 235 32.09 -12.30 -4.16
C ALA A 235 32.40 -11.77 -5.57
N GLY A 236 32.87 -10.53 -5.70
CA GLY A 236 33.26 -9.91 -6.97
C GLY A 236 32.13 -9.26 -7.76
N HIS A 237 30.93 -9.10 -7.17
CA HIS A 237 29.83 -8.37 -7.79
C HIS A 237 29.93 -6.88 -7.46
N ASP A 238 30.05 -6.03 -8.48
CA ASP A 238 30.02 -4.57 -8.32
C ASP A 238 28.57 -4.08 -8.19
N VAL A 239 28.12 -3.84 -6.94
CA VAL A 239 26.71 -3.58 -6.59
C VAL A 239 26.59 -2.27 -5.83
N THR A 240 25.57 -1.49 -6.16
CA THR A 240 25.08 -0.34 -5.35
C THR A 240 23.64 -0.58 -4.91
N LEU A 241 23.24 0.04 -3.79
CA LEU A 241 21.90 -0.08 -3.21
C LEU A 241 21.32 1.27 -2.87
N ASP A 242 20.12 1.53 -3.36
CA ASP A 242 19.31 2.66 -2.93
C ASP A 242 18.14 2.19 -2.05
N ILE A 243 18.04 2.75 -0.84
CA ILE A 243 16.92 2.51 0.08
C ILE A 243 16.04 3.75 0.06
N VAL A 244 14.92 3.67 -0.67
CA VAL A 244 14.01 4.80 -0.93
C VAL A 244 12.81 4.74 0.02
N GLY A 245 12.50 5.85 0.66
CA GLY A 245 11.31 6.02 1.46
C GLY A 245 11.48 6.94 2.67
N PRO A 246 10.37 7.34 3.29
CA PRO A 246 10.39 8.26 4.42
C PRO A 246 10.93 7.60 5.70
N VAL A 247 11.62 8.41 6.49
CA VAL A 247 12.02 8.08 7.86
C VAL A 247 10.86 8.43 8.80
N VAL A 248 10.27 7.44 9.46
CA VAL A 248 9.06 7.66 10.26
C VAL A 248 9.35 7.53 11.76
N GLY A 249 9.19 8.65 12.46
CA GLY A 249 9.34 8.70 13.93
C GLY A 249 10.75 8.41 14.45
N SER A 250 10.87 8.20 15.77
CA SER A 250 12.15 7.82 16.38
C SER A 250 12.65 6.44 15.96
N PRO A 251 11.79 5.39 15.85
CA PRO A 251 12.26 4.09 15.39
C PRO A 251 12.87 4.13 13.99
N GLY A 252 12.29 4.94 13.09
CA GLY A 252 12.83 5.11 11.74
C GLY A 252 14.18 5.83 11.73
N ARG A 253 14.38 6.85 12.58
CA ARG A 253 15.69 7.52 12.72
C ARG A 253 16.76 6.58 13.28
N GLU A 254 16.40 5.76 14.25
CA GLU A 254 17.30 4.73 14.80
C GLU A 254 17.66 3.68 13.74
N GLU A 255 16.69 3.26 12.94
CA GLU A 255 16.90 2.33 11.84
C GLU A 255 17.82 2.91 10.77
N GLN A 256 17.58 4.16 10.35
CA GLN A 256 18.44 4.87 9.40
C GLN A 256 19.86 4.99 9.93
N GLY A 257 20.03 5.40 11.19
CA GLY A 257 21.34 5.51 11.83
C GLY A 257 22.09 4.18 11.87
N ALA A 258 21.38 3.08 12.16
CA ALA A 258 21.96 1.75 12.17
C ALA A 258 22.39 1.27 10.78
N ILE A 259 21.62 1.55 9.74
CA ILE A 259 21.99 1.22 8.34
C ILE A 259 23.26 1.98 7.94
N VAL A 260 23.33 3.29 8.22
CA VAL A 260 24.50 4.12 7.88
C VAL A 260 25.74 3.66 8.66
N ALA A 261 25.62 3.43 9.97
CA ALA A 261 26.72 2.97 10.80
C ALA A 261 27.27 1.61 10.34
N GLU A 262 26.36 0.69 9.97
CA GLU A 262 26.77 -0.63 9.47
C GLU A 262 27.47 -0.52 8.11
N ALA A 263 26.98 0.32 7.18
CA ALA A 263 27.63 0.56 5.91
C ALA A 263 29.06 1.14 6.09
N GLN A 264 29.24 2.07 7.04
CA GLN A 264 30.54 2.64 7.39
C GLN A 264 31.48 1.56 8.01
N ARG A 265 30.97 0.78 8.95
CA ARG A 265 31.73 -0.32 9.59
C ARG A 265 32.23 -1.36 8.57
N LEU A 266 31.43 -1.62 7.54
CA LEU A 266 31.75 -2.56 6.48
C LEU A 266 32.60 -1.94 5.34
N GLY A 267 32.89 -0.64 5.37
CA GLY A 267 33.66 0.04 4.34
C GLY A 267 32.98 0.13 2.98
N ILE A 268 31.63 0.21 2.95
CA ILE A 268 30.80 0.26 1.74
C ILE A 268 29.81 1.43 1.77
N ALA A 269 30.10 2.48 2.53
CA ALA A 269 29.19 3.63 2.66
C ALA A 269 28.92 4.36 1.34
N ASP A 270 29.86 4.35 0.43
CA ASP A 270 29.77 4.88 -0.94
C ASP A 270 28.84 4.07 -1.87
N ARG A 271 28.53 2.83 -1.50
CA ARG A 271 27.67 1.92 -2.25
C ARG A 271 26.21 1.95 -1.81
N ILE A 272 25.88 2.63 -0.70
CA ILE A 272 24.53 2.66 -0.14
C ILE A 272 24.03 4.10 -0.07
N ARG A 273 22.90 4.37 -0.71
CA ARG A 273 22.24 5.67 -0.68
C ARG A 273 20.88 5.58 -0.04
N LEU A 274 20.50 6.63 0.68
CA LEU A 274 19.17 6.81 1.29
C LEU A 274 18.55 8.12 0.75
N PRO A 275 17.95 8.10 -0.45
CA PRO A 275 17.40 9.31 -1.09
C PRO A 275 16.25 9.96 -0.32
N GLY A 276 15.69 9.26 0.68
CA GLY A 276 14.52 9.73 1.40
C GLY A 276 13.20 9.43 0.68
N ALA A 277 12.14 10.17 1.02
CA ALA A 277 10.82 10.01 0.42
C ALA A 277 10.80 10.54 -1.02
N VAL A 278 10.28 9.74 -1.93
CA VAL A 278 10.05 10.12 -3.34
C VAL A 278 8.54 10.03 -3.60
N PRO A 279 7.91 11.09 -4.14
CA PRO A 279 6.50 11.06 -4.53
C PRO A 279 6.22 9.95 -5.55
N LEU A 280 5.04 9.33 -5.46
CA LEU A 280 4.69 8.15 -6.26
C LEU A 280 4.85 8.37 -7.78
N ASP A 281 4.48 9.55 -8.27
CA ASP A 281 4.57 9.90 -9.69
C ASP A 281 6.03 9.99 -10.20
N ARG A 282 7.00 10.22 -9.31
CA ARG A 282 8.45 10.14 -9.60
C ARG A 282 9.03 8.77 -9.28
N LEU A 283 8.48 8.08 -8.28
CA LEU A 283 8.94 6.78 -7.86
C LEU A 283 8.69 5.70 -8.91
N LEU A 284 7.50 5.69 -9.54
CA LEU A 284 7.17 4.67 -10.53
C LEU A 284 8.11 4.67 -11.74
N PRO A 285 8.42 5.82 -12.39
CA PRO A 285 9.45 5.83 -13.43
C PRO A 285 10.84 5.46 -12.93
N MET A 286 11.16 5.80 -11.69
CA MET A 286 12.48 5.55 -11.10
C MET A 286 12.83 4.05 -11.03
N TYR A 287 11.86 3.15 -10.85
CA TYR A 287 12.14 1.70 -10.87
C TYR A 287 12.84 1.24 -12.15
N ALA A 288 12.56 1.86 -13.29
CA ALA A 288 13.18 1.49 -14.57
C ALA A 288 14.71 1.76 -14.62
N GLU A 289 15.25 2.58 -13.72
CA GLU A 289 16.67 2.90 -13.62
C GLU A 289 17.49 1.83 -12.88
N TYR A 290 16.85 0.81 -12.33
CA TYR A 290 17.46 -0.24 -11.51
C TYR A 290 17.47 -1.59 -12.22
N ASP A 291 18.28 -2.50 -11.70
CA ASP A 291 18.45 -3.85 -12.23
C ASP A 291 17.70 -4.91 -11.41
N LEU A 292 17.50 -4.66 -10.10
CA LEU A 292 16.93 -5.62 -9.17
C LEU A 292 16.24 -4.93 -8.01
N PHE A 293 15.18 -5.54 -7.51
CA PHE A 293 14.45 -5.07 -6.34
C PHE A 293 14.60 -6.04 -5.16
N VAL A 294 14.83 -5.50 -3.95
CA VAL A 294 14.92 -6.30 -2.73
C VAL A 294 14.03 -5.74 -1.63
N LEU A 295 13.24 -6.60 -0.98
CA LEU A 295 12.41 -6.23 0.17
C LEU A 295 12.50 -7.31 1.26
N PRO A 296 13.39 -7.16 2.26
CA PRO A 296 13.61 -8.17 3.29
C PRO A 296 12.65 -7.99 4.49
N THR A 297 11.38 -7.69 4.22
CA THR A 297 10.40 -7.36 5.27
C THR A 297 10.20 -8.49 6.27
N LEU A 298 9.91 -8.13 7.53
CA LEU A 298 9.60 -9.05 8.62
C LEU A 298 8.09 -9.31 8.70
N PRO A 299 7.63 -10.35 9.43
CA PRO A 299 6.21 -10.65 9.58
C PRO A 299 5.38 -9.47 10.12
N GLY A 300 4.13 -9.36 9.70
CA GLY A 300 3.14 -8.39 10.23
C GLY A 300 2.56 -7.42 9.20
N GLU A 301 2.85 -7.60 7.92
CA GLU A 301 2.25 -6.80 6.83
C GLU A 301 1.27 -7.62 5.99
N GLY A 302 0.41 -6.93 5.22
CA GLY A 302 -0.32 -7.52 4.12
C GLY A 302 0.60 -7.78 2.91
N VAL A 303 0.07 -7.66 1.70
CA VAL A 303 0.88 -7.70 0.48
C VAL A 303 1.46 -6.30 0.22
N PRO A 304 2.80 -6.14 0.22
CA PRO A 304 3.42 -4.84 -0.05
C PRO A 304 3.22 -4.42 -1.52
N ARG A 305 2.64 -3.25 -1.76
CA ARG A 305 2.38 -2.72 -3.11
C ARG A 305 3.64 -2.52 -3.96
N VAL A 306 4.75 -2.22 -3.31
CA VAL A 306 6.06 -2.03 -3.97
C VAL A 306 6.54 -3.24 -4.75
N LEU A 307 6.04 -4.45 -4.42
CA LEU A 307 6.32 -5.66 -5.21
C LEU A 307 5.64 -5.60 -6.58
N LEU A 308 4.40 -5.11 -6.65
CA LEU A 308 3.73 -4.89 -7.94
C LEU A 308 4.35 -3.73 -8.71
N GLU A 309 4.73 -2.66 -8.01
CA GLU A 309 5.44 -1.52 -8.61
C GLU A 309 6.77 -1.95 -9.25
N SER A 310 7.57 -2.77 -8.55
CA SER A 310 8.82 -3.29 -9.11
C SER A 310 8.60 -4.27 -10.26
N MET A 311 7.59 -5.15 -10.16
CA MET A 311 7.21 -6.06 -11.25
C MET A 311 6.72 -5.31 -12.50
N SER A 312 5.97 -4.22 -12.35
CA SER A 312 5.49 -3.41 -13.48
C SER A 312 6.61 -2.71 -14.24
N ALA A 313 7.74 -2.48 -13.59
CA ALA A 313 8.96 -1.94 -14.19
C ALA A 313 9.93 -3.03 -14.67
N GLY A 314 9.54 -4.32 -14.62
CA GLY A 314 10.36 -5.45 -15.05
C GLY A 314 11.58 -5.71 -14.17
N LEU A 315 11.49 -5.41 -12.86
CA LEU A 315 12.55 -5.78 -11.93
C LEU A 315 12.35 -7.21 -11.43
N PRO A 316 13.35 -8.08 -11.52
CA PRO A 316 13.35 -9.32 -10.77
C PRO A 316 13.42 -8.99 -9.28
N ILE A 317 12.61 -9.68 -8.49
CA ILE A 317 12.46 -9.38 -7.08
C ILE A 317 13.04 -10.46 -6.17
N VAL A 318 13.67 -10.02 -5.07
CA VAL A 318 14.05 -10.84 -3.92
C VAL A 318 13.27 -10.34 -2.71
N THR A 319 12.51 -11.21 -2.06
CA THR A 319 11.73 -10.84 -0.88
C THR A 319 11.61 -12.03 0.09
N THR A 320 11.06 -11.79 1.27
CA THR A 320 10.90 -12.81 2.31
C THR A 320 9.57 -13.57 2.19
N ARG A 321 9.56 -14.83 2.60
CA ARG A 321 8.35 -15.69 2.66
C ARG A 321 7.57 -15.41 3.93
N VAL A 322 7.00 -14.21 4.05
CA VAL A 322 6.26 -13.79 5.25
C VAL A 322 4.91 -13.18 4.91
N SER A 323 3.96 -13.26 5.84
CA SER A 323 2.66 -12.58 5.79
C SER A 323 1.90 -12.83 4.48
N GLY A 324 1.44 -11.79 3.81
CA GLY A 324 0.69 -11.89 2.55
C GLY A 324 1.56 -12.04 1.29
N ILE A 325 2.88 -12.01 1.39
CA ILE A 325 3.77 -12.06 0.21
C ILE A 325 3.56 -13.33 -0.62
N PRO A 326 3.41 -14.55 -0.04
CA PRO A 326 3.16 -15.76 -0.82
C PRO A 326 1.85 -15.77 -1.63
N SER A 327 0.91 -14.86 -1.33
CA SER A 327 -0.30 -14.67 -2.16
C SER A 327 -0.02 -13.96 -3.49
N LEU A 328 1.13 -13.28 -3.61
CA LEU A 328 1.52 -12.54 -4.79
C LEU A 328 2.75 -13.14 -5.47
N VAL A 329 3.73 -13.58 -4.68
CA VAL A 329 5.03 -14.03 -5.16
C VAL A 329 5.14 -15.54 -5.06
N THR A 330 5.32 -16.19 -6.21
CA THR A 330 5.65 -17.62 -6.32
C THR A 330 7.15 -17.75 -6.55
N HIS A 331 7.81 -18.49 -5.66
CA HIS A 331 9.28 -18.71 -5.71
C HIS A 331 9.72 -19.29 -7.07
N GLU A 332 10.77 -18.72 -7.64
CA GLU A 332 11.35 -19.08 -8.95
C GLU A 332 10.41 -18.87 -10.15
N SER A 333 9.21 -18.39 -9.93
CA SER A 333 8.28 -18.05 -11.01
C SER A 333 8.28 -16.55 -11.30
N ASN A 334 7.86 -15.71 -10.34
CA ASN A 334 7.78 -14.25 -10.50
C ASN A 334 8.61 -13.48 -9.45
N GLY A 335 9.42 -14.18 -8.65
CA GLY A 335 10.35 -13.63 -7.68
C GLY A 335 11.09 -14.72 -6.92
N LEU A 336 12.14 -14.36 -6.20
CA LEU A 336 12.81 -15.25 -5.27
C LEU A 336 12.35 -14.97 -3.84
N LEU A 337 11.84 -16.01 -3.18
CA LEU A 337 11.45 -15.98 -1.77
C LEU A 337 12.57 -16.57 -0.92
N VAL A 338 13.04 -15.79 0.07
CA VAL A 338 13.95 -16.28 1.12
C VAL A 338 13.15 -16.56 2.39
N ASP A 339 13.42 -17.69 3.04
CA ASP A 339 12.65 -18.14 4.20
C ASP A 339 13.05 -17.38 5.48
N ARG A 340 14.26 -16.88 5.54
CA ARG A 340 14.75 -15.98 6.60
C ARG A 340 15.29 -14.71 5.98
N ALA A 341 14.93 -13.59 6.55
CA ALA A 341 15.59 -12.33 6.27
C ALA A 341 16.99 -12.37 6.90
N SER A 342 17.96 -13.01 6.21
CA SER A 342 19.38 -12.96 6.57
C SER A 342 20.19 -12.32 5.45
N PRO A 343 21.29 -11.62 5.77
CA PRO A 343 22.17 -11.03 4.77
C PRO A 343 22.67 -12.05 3.75
N GLU A 344 23.01 -13.25 4.19
CA GLU A 344 23.54 -14.35 3.37
C GLU A 344 22.48 -14.83 2.38
N ALA A 345 21.27 -15.15 2.85
CA ALA A 345 20.18 -15.62 1.99
C ALA A 345 19.76 -14.57 0.96
N ILE A 346 19.79 -13.30 1.33
CA ILE A 346 19.51 -12.18 0.42
C ILE A 346 20.61 -12.07 -0.64
N ALA A 347 21.89 -12.10 -0.21
CA ALA A 347 23.02 -12.02 -1.12
C ALA A 347 23.05 -13.20 -2.10
N ASP A 348 22.82 -14.42 -1.64
CA ASP A 348 22.76 -15.63 -2.48
C ASP A 348 21.65 -15.54 -3.52
N ALA A 349 20.46 -15.08 -3.13
CA ALA A 349 19.33 -14.88 -4.06
C ALA A 349 19.65 -13.81 -5.11
N ILE A 350 20.25 -12.68 -4.74
CA ILE A 350 20.69 -11.63 -5.66
C ILE A 350 21.77 -12.17 -6.59
N ALA A 351 22.81 -12.83 -6.07
CA ALA A 351 23.87 -13.41 -6.86
C ALA A 351 23.36 -14.46 -7.86
N ARG A 352 22.34 -15.23 -7.49
CA ARG A 352 21.68 -16.17 -8.39
C ARG A 352 21.00 -15.46 -9.57
N ILE A 353 20.24 -14.38 -9.31
CA ILE A 353 19.62 -13.59 -10.38
C ILE A 353 20.68 -12.97 -11.30
N ILE A 354 21.80 -12.51 -10.75
CA ILE A 354 22.90 -11.92 -11.55
C ILE A 354 23.49 -12.95 -12.50
N ARG A 355 23.74 -14.19 -12.03
CA ARG A 355 24.44 -15.24 -12.78
C ARG A 355 23.55 -15.99 -13.75
N ASP A 356 22.27 -16.15 -13.42
CA ASP A 356 21.31 -16.96 -14.18
C ASP A 356 20.38 -16.06 -15.00
N GLY A 357 20.76 -15.83 -16.27
CA GLY A 357 20.00 -14.99 -17.19
C GLY A 357 18.64 -15.58 -17.58
N ASP A 358 18.51 -16.91 -17.64
CA ASP A 358 17.23 -17.55 -17.98
C ASP A 358 16.23 -17.43 -16.84
N LEU A 359 16.68 -17.68 -15.61
CA LEU A 359 15.88 -17.41 -14.41
C LEU A 359 15.45 -15.94 -14.37
N ARG A 360 16.38 -15.01 -14.58
CA ARG A 360 16.10 -13.57 -14.52
C ARG A 360 15.04 -13.16 -15.53
N ARG A 361 15.14 -13.59 -16.79
CA ARG A 361 14.12 -13.32 -17.83
C ARG A 361 12.76 -13.94 -17.49
N THR A 362 12.76 -15.16 -16.93
CA THR A 362 11.54 -15.82 -16.44
C THR A 362 10.87 -15.00 -15.34
N LEU A 363 11.63 -14.53 -14.35
CA LEU A 363 11.12 -13.69 -13.26
C LEU A 363 10.52 -12.38 -13.78
N ILE A 364 11.16 -11.74 -14.77
CA ILE A 364 10.70 -10.51 -15.40
C ILE A 364 9.39 -10.75 -16.16
N ALA A 365 9.34 -11.75 -17.03
CA ALA A 365 8.16 -12.04 -17.85
C ALA A 365 6.93 -12.38 -16.99
N ASN A 366 7.10 -13.23 -15.98
CA ASN A 366 6.03 -13.58 -15.06
C ASN A 366 5.68 -12.46 -14.07
N GLY A 367 6.66 -11.60 -13.73
CA GLY A 367 6.45 -10.37 -12.98
C GLY A 367 5.49 -9.44 -13.73
N TYR A 368 5.70 -9.20 -15.02
CA TYR A 368 4.77 -8.43 -15.85
C TYR A 368 3.38 -9.04 -15.93
N ALA A 369 3.27 -10.36 -16.13
CA ALA A 369 1.98 -11.04 -16.16
C ALA A 369 1.22 -10.83 -14.83
N THR A 370 1.95 -10.94 -13.71
CA THR A 370 1.41 -10.66 -12.37
C THR A 370 0.98 -9.19 -12.24
N ALA A 371 1.84 -8.24 -12.60
CA ALA A 371 1.53 -6.82 -12.52
C ALA A 371 0.28 -6.45 -13.31
N ARG A 372 0.14 -6.93 -14.55
CA ARG A 372 -1.06 -6.71 -15.39
C ARG A 372 -2.33 -7.26 -14.77
N THR A 373 -2.25 -8.36 -14.04
CA THR A 373 -3.41 -8.94 -13.32
C THR A 373 -3.91 -8.03 -12.20
N TYR A 374 -3.04 -7.23 -11.60
CA TYR A 374 -3.31 -6.42 -10.42
C TYR A 374 -3.17 -4.92 -10.67
N THR A 375 -3.49 -4.43 -11.87
CA THR A 375 -3.56 -2.98 -12.13
C THR A 375 -4.76 -2.34 -11.41
N LEU A 376 -4.73 -1.04 -11.25
CA LEU A 376 -5.84 -0.25 -10.67
C LEU A 376 -7.13 -0.46 -11.45
N GLU A 377 -7.05 -0.50 -12.78
CA GLU A 377 -8.17 -0.73 -13.68
C GLU A 377 -8.78 -2.13 -13.46
N ALA A 378 -7.93 -3.16 -13.41
CA ALA A 378 -8.35 -4.53 -13.15
C ALA A 378 -8.94 -4.70 -11.75
N GLN A 379 -8.37 -4.05 -10.73
CA GLN A 379 -8.90 -4.04 -9.37
C GLN A 379 -10.27 -3.36 -9.33
N ALA A 380 -10.40 -2.17 -9.90
CA ALA A 380 -11.64 -1.42 -9.92
C ALA A 380 -12.75 -2.18 -10.67
N ALA A 381 -12.43 -2.80 -11.80
CA ALA A 381 -13.37 -3.62 -12.56
C ALA A 381 -13.91 -4.80 -11.74
N ARG A 382 -13.01 -5.56 -11.09
CA ARG A 382 -13.41 -6.69 -10.23
C ARG A 382 -14.25 -6.22 -9.04
N MET A 383 -13.87 -5.12 -8.40
CA MET A 383 -14.63 -4.57 -7.28
C MET A 383 -16.01 -4.09 -7.73
N ALA A 384 -16.09 -3.35 -8.84
CA ALA A 384 -17.35 -2.85 -9.38
C ALA A 384 -18.30 -4.01 -9.77
N ALA A 385 -17.80 -5.03 -10.45
CA ALA A 385 -18.58 -6.23 -10.81
C ALA A 385 -19.11 -6.95 -9.56
N THR A 386 -18.28 -7.16 -8.53
CA THR A 386 -18.67 -7.80 -7.28
C THR A 386 -19.71 -6.96 -6.52
N VAL A 387 -19.49 -5.64 -6.42
CA VAL A 387 -20.43 -4.70 -5.79
C VAL A 387 -21.78 -4.72 -6.51
N SER A 388 -21.76 -4.63 -7.85
CA SER A 388 -22.99 -4.65 -8.66
C SER A 388 -23.78 -5.93 -8.44
N THR A 389 -23.11 -7.09 -8.46
CA THR A 389 -23.75 -8.41 -8.31
C THR A 389 -24.26 -8.64 -6.90
N GLN A 390 -23.42 -8.39 -5.86
CA GLN A 390 -23.77 -8.75 -4.48
C GLN A 390 -24.69 -7.76 -3.79
N LEU A 391 -24.64 -6.48 -4.18
CA LEU A 391 -25.51 -5.44 -3.62
C LEU A 391 -26.70 -5.12 -4.53
N HIS A 392 -26.83 -5.80 -5.68
CA HIS A 392 -27.93 -5.60 -6.66
C HIS A 392 -28.05 -4.12 -7.10
N VAL A 393 -26.90 -3.47 -7.36
CA VAL A 393 -26.85 -2.06 -7.78
C VAL A 393 -26.34 -1.93 -9.20
N ALA A 394 -26.94 -1.02 -9.97
CA ALA A 394 -26.48 -0.70 -11.32
C ALA A 394 -25.35 0.33 -11.26
N LEU A 395 -24.17 -0.07 -11.72
CA LEU A 395 -23.01 0.81 -11.88
C LEU A 395 -22.83 1.18 -13.35
N ARG A 396 -22.15 2.31 -13.62
CA ARG A 396 -21.72 2.65 -14.98
C ARG A 396 -20.77 1.58 -15.52
N GLN A 397 -20.81 1.39 -16.81
CA GLN A 397 -19.77 0.64 -17.52
C GLN A 397 -18.76 1.67 -18.07
N PRO A 398 -17.49 1.63 -17.68
CA PRO A 398 -16.49 2.49 -18.27
C PRO A 398 -16.38 2.19 -19.78
N ALA A 399 -16.10 3.22 -20.57
CA ALA A 399 -15.74 3.00 -21.96
C ALA A 399 -14.53 2.06 -22.03
N PRO A 400 -14.48 1.11 -22.98
CA PRO A 400 -13.31 0.27 -23.15
C PRO A 400 -12.08 1.18 -23.34
N LEU A 401 -10.98 0.84 -22.66
CA LEU A 401 -9.72 1.54 -22.86
C LEU A 401 -9.33 1.45 -24.33
N PRO A 402 -8.87 2.54 -24.95
CA PRO A 402 -8.35 2.46 -26.31
C PRO A 402 -7.24 1.42 -26.34
N VAL A 403 -7.41 0.41 -27.17
CA VAL A 403 -6.38 -0.60 -27.46
C VAL A 403 -5.25 0.15 -28.16
N GLY A 404 -4.20 0.45 -27.43
CA GLY A 404 -2.97 1.08 -27.95
C GLY A 404 -2.04 0.05 -28.58
#